data_4c9b2e1f993482175231b959291ae484
#
_entry.id   4c9b2e1f993482175231b959291ae484
#
_cell.length_a   1.000
_cell.length_b   1.000
_cell.length_c   1.000
_cell.angle_alpha   90.00
_cell.angle_beta   90.00
_cell.angle_gamma   90.00
#
_symmetry.space_group_name_H-M   'P 1'
#
loop_
_entity.id
_entity.type
_entity.pdbx_description
1 polymer ?
#
loop_
_entity_poly.entity_id
_entity_poly.type
_entity_poly.pdbx_seq_one_letter_code
_entity_poly.pdbx_strand_id
1 'polypeptide(L)'
;MSLFKKKENKNTPHFAVCGIVEINNKILLVRHTYGVAKDRILLPGGYVKENELPTFAIEREIFEETGADCKAKDLFSVQFKNEQWCAVFTMEHKCGNPVSDGYENSEILLLNIDDALERKDLTNMSKEILKAYKNNKNGLTKSDYLAKNRTEKIMLFLVYKSIDLPKFIC
;
A
#
# COMPACT_ATOMS: atom_id res chain seq x y z
N MET A 1 -28.97 29.76 -16.21
CA MET A 1 -28.65 28.32 -16.14
C MET A 1 -27.22 28.15 -16.64
N SER A 2 -26.25 28.21 -15.74
CA SER A 2 -24.81 28.17 -16.07
C SER A 2 -24.30 26.77 -15.81
N LEU A 3 -23.99 26.07 -16.89
CA LEU A 3 -23.29 24.79 -16.88
C LEU A 3 -21.80 25.03 -16.60
N PHE A 4 -21.43 25.13 -15.34
CA PHE A 4 -20.02 24.99 -14.97
C PHE A 4 -19.64 23.50 -15.07
N LYS A 5 -19.22 23.06 -16.27
CA LYS A 5 -18.39 21.87 -16.39
C LYS A 5 -17.09 22.15 -15.64
N LYS A 6 -16.92 21.60 -14.44
CA LYS A 6 -15.65 21.52 -13.75
C LYS A 6 -14.66 20.87 -14.73
N LYS A 7 -13.72 21.63 -15.28
CA LYS A 7 -12.59 21.07 -16.03
C LYS A 7 -11.86 20.19 -15.03
N GLU A 8 -11.89 18.89 -15.24
CA GLU A 8 -10.97 17.98 -14.54
C GLU A 8 -9.55 18.50 -14.81
N ASN A 9 -8.88 18.90 -13.75
CA ASN A 9 -7.52 19.38 -13.83
C ASN A 9 -6.64 18.15 -14.08
N LYS A 10 -6.27 17.91 -15.33
CA LYS A 10 -5.50 16.74 -15.78
C LYS A 10 -4.11 16.57 -15.14
N ASN A 11 -3.74 17.44 -14.20
CA ASN A 11 -2.41 17.49 -13.57
C ASN A 11 -2.42 17.18 -12.07
N THR A 12 -3.53 16.74 -11.47
CA THR A 12 -3.52 16.30 -10.07
C THR A 12 -3.14 14.82 -10.03
N PRO A 13 -2.05 14.43 -9.33
CA PRO A 13 -1.70 13.03 -9.17
C PRO A 13 -2.84 12.27 -8.49
N HIS A 14 -3.10 11.06 -8.96
CA HIS A 14 -3.97 10.14 -8.23
C HIS A 14 -3.30 9.70 -6.94
N PHE A 15 -4.03 9.71 -5.83
CA PHE A 15 -3.50 9.26 -4.57
C PHE A 15 -3.96 7.84 -4.26
N ALA A 16 -3.00 6.93 -4.17
CA ALA A 16 -3.22 5.53 -3.82
C ALA A 16 -2.69 5.23 -2.42
N VAL A 17 -3.20 4.18 -1.82
CA VAL A 17 -2.76 3.63 -0.54
C VAL A 17 -2.57 2.13 -0.65
N CYS A 18 -1.62 1.57 0.10
CA CYS A 18 -1.53 0.12 0.31
C CYS A 18 -1.11 -0.21 1.73
N GLY A 19 -1.46 -1.40 2.21
CA GLY A 19 -1.27 -1.84 3.59
C GLY A 19 -0.37 -3.05 3.72
N ILE A 20 0.54 -3.00 4.69
CA ILE A 20 1.28 -4.18 5.18
C ILE A 20 0.46 -4.76 6.33
N VAL A 21 -0.27 -5.83 6.06
CA VAL A 21 -1.06 -6.55 7.06
C VAL A 21 -0.33 -7.83 7.43
N GLU A 22 -0.05 -8.00 8.71
CA GLU A 22 0.55 -9.22 9.24
C GLU A 22 -0.47 -9.96 10.12
N ILE A 23 -0.76 -11.21 9.78
CA ILE A 23 -1.67 -12.10 10.48
C ILE A 23 -0.91 -13.39 10.82
N ASN A 24 -0.74 -13.69 12.10
CA ASN A 24 -0.02 -14.89 12.55
C ASN A 24 1.38 -15.04 11.92
N ASN A 25 2.15 -13.95 11.88
CA ASN A 25 3.48 -13.86 11.27
C ASN A 25 3.50 -14.11 9.76
N LYS A 26 2.38 -13.93 9.08
CA LYS A 26 2.26 -14.04 7.63
C LYS A 26 1.76 -12.74 7.03
N ILE A 27 2.32 -12.36 5.91
CA ILE A 27 1.92 -11.17 5.15
C ILE A 27 0.69 -11.49 4.30
N LEU A 28 -0.32 -10.63 4.39
CA LEU A 28 -1.50 -10.67 3.53
C LEU A 28 -1.16 -10.07 2.16
N LEU A 29 -1.38 -10.86 1.12
CA LEU A 29 -1.21 -10.46 -0.27
C LEU A 29 -2.48 -10.82 -1.05
N VAL A 30 -2.76 -10.09 -2.12
CA VAL A 30 -3.88 -10.32 -3.02
C VAL A 30 -3.39 -10.57 -4.45
N ARG A 31 -4.11 -11.40 -5.23
CA ARG A 31 -3.84 -11.60 -6.66
C ARG A 31 -4.82 -10.79 -7.48
N HIS A 32 -4.34 -9.77 -8.17
CA HIS A 32 -5.17 -8.92 -9.02
C HIS A 32 -5.71 -9.63 -10.26
N THR A 33 -6.94 -9.29 -10.63
CA THR A 33 -7.64 -9.84 -11.81
C THR A 33 -7.53 -8.95 -13.04
N TYR A 34 -7.11 -7.68 -12.89
CA TYR A 34 -7.15 -6.67 -13.95
C TYR A 34 -5.95 -5.72 -13.95
N GLY A 35 -5.92 -4.86 -14.97
CA GLY A 35 -4.91 -3.78 -15.09
C GLY A 35 -3.49 -4.27 -15.33
N VAL A 36 -2.52 -3.41 -15.05
CA VAL A 36 -1.08 -3.70 -15.23
C VAL A 36 -0.56 -4.77 -14.27
N ALA A 37 -1.26 -5.00 -13.17
CA ALA A 37 -0.92 -5.99 -12.15
C ALA A 37 -1.72 -7.29 -12.31
N LYS A 38 -2.44 -7.49 -13.42
CA LYS A 38 -3.19 -8.72 -13.67
C LYS A 38 -2.31 -9.95 -13.48
N ASP A 39 -2.85 -10.95 -12.77
CA ASP A 39 -2.21 -12.22 -12.42
C ASP A 39 -0.96 -12.08 -11.52
N ARG A 40 -0.67 -10.85 -11.02
CA ARG A 40 0.41 -10.59 -10.07
C ARG A 40 -0.14 -10.52 -8.64
N ILE A 41 0.73 -10.88 -7.69
CA ILE A 41 0.43 -10.69 -6.26
C ILE A 41 1.04 -9.39 -5.76
N LEU A 42 0.32 -8.71 -4.86
CA LEU A 42 0.72 -7.43 -4.30
C LEU A 42 0.13 -7.21 -2.91
N LEU A 43 0.60 -6.19 -2.22
CA LEU A 43 -0.02 -5.71 -0.99
C LEU A 43 -1.42 -5.15 -1.31
N PRO A 44 -2.45 -5.43 -0.49
CA PRO A 44 -3.79 -4.90 -0.69
C PRO A 44 -3.81 -3.37 -0.64
N GLY A 45 -4.73 -2.75 -1.38
CA GLY A 45 -4.89 -1.31 -1.41
C GLY A 45 -5.52 -0.79 -2.70
N GLY A 46 -5.80 0.51 -2.74
CA GLY A 46 -6.49 1.14 -3.85
C GLY A 46 -6.37 2.65 -3.84
N TYR A 47 -7.34 3.33 -4.43
CA TYR A 47 -7.32 4.78 -4.54
C TYR A 47 -8.08 5.47 -3.40
N VAL A 48 -7.51 6.59 -2.92
CA VAL A 48 -8.19 7.49 -1.99
C VAL A 48 -9.33 8.20 -2.72
N LYS A 49 -10.54 8.12 -2.17
CA LYS A 49 -11.71 8.81 -2.70
C LYS A 49 -11.68 10.30 -2.38
N GLU A 50 -12.46 11.11 -3.08
CA GLU A 50 -12.59 12.54 -2.80
C GLU A 50 -13.08 12.75 -1.36
N ASN A 51 -12.41 13.63 -0.61
CA ASN A 51 -12.67 13.93 0.81
C ASN A 51 -12.45 12.75 1.79
N GLU A 52 -11.74 11.71 1.37
CA GLU A 52 -11.36 10.59 2.23
C GLU A 52 -9.95 10.77 2.79
N LEU A 53 -9.74 10.45 4.06
CA LEU A 53 -8.39 10.41 4.63
C LEU A 53 -7.67 9.13 4.19
N PRO A 54 -6.35 9.18 3.90
CA PRO A 54 -5.58 8.02 3.47
C PRO A 54 -5.65 6.82 4.43
N THR A 55 -5.76 7.08 5.74
CA THR A 55 -5.92 6.02 6.75
C THR A 55 -7.27 5.32 6.63
N PHE A 56 -8.35 6.05 6.37
CA PHE A 56 -9.67 5.45 6.16
C PHE A 56 -9.75 4.73 4.81
N ALA A 57 -9.10 5.30 3.78
CA ALA A 57 -9.03 4.65 2.48
C ALA A 57 -8.38 3.27 2.58
N ILE A 58 -7.22 3.15 3.23
CA ILE A 58 -6.54 1.85 3.33
C ILE A 58 -7.32 0.85 4.19
N GLU A 59 -7.99 1.29 5.26
CA GLU A 59 -8.87 0.43 6.06
C GLU A 59 -10.04 -0.09 5.22
N ARG A 60 -10.68 0.78 4.44
CA ARG A 60 -11.78 0.44 3.54
C ARG A 60 -11.33 -0.51 2.43
N GLU A 61 -10.23 -0.20 1.72
CA GLU A 61 -9.72 -1.04 0.62
C GLU A 61 -9.39 -2.46 1.10
N ILE A 62 -8.70 -2.60 2.25
CA ILE A 62 -8.40 -3.93 2.81
C ILE A 62 -9.69 -4.68 3.13
N PHE A 63 -10.68 -3.99 3.71
CA PHE A 63 -11.95 -4.63 4.01
C PHE A 63 -12.73 -5.01 2.75
N GLU A 64 -12.81 -4.12 1.75
CA GLU A 64 -13.48 -4.37 0.46
C GLU A 64 -12.82 -5.55 -0.28
N GLU A 65 -11.49 -5.60 -0.34
CA GLU A 65 -10.72 -6.61 -1.06
C GLU A 65 -10.65 -7.98 -0.35
N THR A 66 -10.66 -7.98 0.98
CA THR A 66 -10.27 -9.18 1.74
C THR A 66 -11.24 -9.56 2.87
N GLY A 67 -12.19 -8.70 3.22
CA GLY A 67 -13.08 -8.91 4.37
C GLY A 67 -12.38 -8.81 5.74
N ALA A 68 -11.07 -8.53 5.79
CA ALA A 68 -10.33 -8.36 7.04
C ALA A 68 -10.55 -6.96 7.62
N ASP A 69 -10.95 -6.87 8.88
CA ASP A 69 -10.99 -5.58 9.60
C ASP A 69 -9.60 -5.24 10.11
N CYS A 70 -9.05 -4.15 9.58
CA CYS A 70 -7.72 -3.67 9.92
C CYS A 70 -7.75 -2.18 10.25
N LYS A 71 -6.83 -1.73 11.12
CA LYS A 71 -6.64 -0.33 11.46
C LYS A 71 -5.26 0.15 11.02
N ALA A 72 -5.21 1.31 10.38
CA ALA A 72 -3.97 1.95 10.01
C ALA A 72 -3.18 2.32 11.27
N LYS A 73 -1.90 1.93 11.31
CA LYS A 73 -1.03 2.14 12.47
C LYS A 73 0.03 3.19 12.20
N ASP A 74 0.99 2.88 11.34
CA ASP A 74 2.08 3.80 11.03
C ASP A 74 2.16 4.04 9.53
N LEU A 75 2.49 5.27 9.11
CA LEU A 75 2.89 5.54 7.75
C LEU A 75 4.31 4.96 7.54
N PHE A 76 4.39 3.90 6.75
CA PHE A 76 5.63 3.15 6.55
C PHE A 76 6.50 3.75 5.43
N SER A 77 5.88 4.09 4.29
CA SER A 77 6.60 4.70 3.17
C SER A 77 5.68 5.52 2.28
N VAL A 78 6.26 6.39 1.46
CA VAL A 78 5.54 7.13 0.42
C VAL A 78 6.31 7.01 -0.89
N GLN A 79 5.59 6.71 -1.97
CA GLN A 79 6.11 6.71 -3.33
C GLN A 79 5.52 7.89 -4.09
N PHE A 80 6.37 8.66 -4.74
CA PHE A 80 5.97 9.77 -5.59
C PHE A 80 6.25 9.44 -7.06
N LYS A 81 5.22 9.56 -7.89
CA LYS A 81 5.26 9.57 -9.35
C LYS A 81 4.63 10.85 -9.86
N ASN A 82 4.88 11.22 -11.11
CA ASN A 82 4.28 12.43 -11.68
C ASN A 82 2.75 12.41 -11.64
N GLU A 83 2.14 11.26 -11.92
CA GLU A 83 0.69 11.10 -12.04
C GLU A 83 0.06 10.31 -10.89
N GLN A 84 0.87 9.77 -9.97
CA GLN A 84 0.37 8.93 -8.89
C GLN A 84 1.28 8.97 -7.66
N TRP A 85 0.70 9.26 -6.52
CA TRP A 85 1.35 9.09 -5.23
C TRP A 85 0.77 7.87 -4.52
N CYS A 86 1.59 7.15 -3.77
CA CYS A 86 1.14 6.00 -3.01
C CYS A 86 1.72 6.04 -1.59
N ALA A 87 0.84 6.05 -0.59
CA ALA A 87 1.23 5.90 0.81
C ALA A 87 1.06 4.44 1.24
N VAL A 88 2.07 3.93 1.94
CA VAL A 88 2.08 2.57 2.49
C VAL A 88 1.95 2.64 4.00
N PHE A 89 1.00 1.91 4.55
CA PHE A 89 0.77 1.85 6.00
C PHE A 89 1.09 0.47 6.56
N THR A 90 1.63 0.41 7.77
CA THR A 90 1.52 -0.80 8.59
C THR A 90 0.12 -0.87 9.17
N MET A 91 -0.46 -2.06 9.20
CA MET A 91 -1.82 -2.26 9.63
C MET A 91 -1.88 -3.15 10.85
N GLU A 92 -2.83 -2.89 11.73
CA GLU A 92 -3.19 -3.77 12.83
C GLU A 92 -4.44 -4.57 12.46
N HIS A 93 -4.30 -5.89 12.30
CA HIS A 93 -5.44 -6.77 12.08
C HIS A 93 -6.28 -6.88 13.37
N LYS A 94 -7.55 -6.59 13.30
CA LYS A 94 -8.48 -6.63 14.44
C LYS A 94 -9.28 -7.93 14.44
N CYS A 95 -9.91 -8.25 13.32
CA CYS A 95 -10.71 -9.47 13.15
C CYS A 95 -11.00 -9.76 11.68
N GLY A 96 -11.72 -10.85 11.42
CA GLY A 96 -12.07 -11.31 10.09
C GLY A 96 -11.00 -12.23 9.49
N ASN A 97 -11.47 -13.31 8.87
CA ASN A 97 -10.60 -14.19 8.09
C ASN A 97 -10.54 -13.67 6.66
N PRO A 98 -9.34 -13.37 6.12
CA PRO A 98 -9.24 -12.87 4.75
C PRO A 98 -9.80 -13.86 3.74
N VAL A 99 -10.73 -13.36 2.91
CA VAL A 99 -11.36 -14.09 1.80
C VAL A 99 -11.37 -13.18 0.59
N SER A 100 -11.06 -13.70 -0.60
CA SER A 100 -11.12 -12.94 -1.84
C SER A 100 -12.54 -12.44 -2.11
N ASP A 101 -12.67 -11.21 -2.62
CA ASP A 101 -13.92 -10.64 -3.09
C ASP A 101 -14.42 -11.31 -4.39
N GLY A 102 -13.54 -12.08 -5.06
CA GLY A 102 -13.82 -12.78 -6.31
C GLY A 102 -13.99 -11.88 -7.53
N TYR A 103 -13.82 -10.56 -7.37
CA TYR A 103 -14.00 -9.56 -8.42
C TYR A 103 -12.70 -8.81 -8.74
N GLU A 104 -12.16 -8.06 -7.79
CA GLU A 104 -10.89 -7.35 -7.96
C GLU A 104 -9.71 -8.27 -7.75
N ASN A 105 -9.88 -9.27 -6.88
CA ASN A 105 -8.88 -10.25 -6.52
C ASN A 105 -9.39 -11.66 -6.74
N SER A 106 -8.56 -12.51 -7.35
CA SER A 106 -8.87 -13.93 -7.56
C SER A 106 -8.39 -14.82 -6.41
N GLU A 107 -7.47 -14.34 -5.59
CA GLU A 107 -6.82 -15.14 -4.56
C GLU A 107 -6.30 -14.27 -3.41
N ILE A 108 -6.45 -14.77 -2.20
CA ILE A 108 -5.79 -14.25 -1.00
C ILE A 108 -4.65 -15.18 -0.62
N LEU A 109 -3.49 -14.61 -0.36
CA LEU A 109 -2.31 -15.35 0.10
C LEU A 109 -1.86 -14.83 1.47
N LEU A 110 -1.62 -15.77 2.38
CA LEU A 110 -0.95 -15.50 3.66
C LEU A 110 0.40 -16.24 3.63
N LEU A 111 1.47 -15.51 3.38
CA LEU A 111 2.83 -16.05 3.20
C LEU A 111 3.78 -15.52 4.25
N ASN A 112 4.73 -16.34 4.69
CA ASN A 112 5.89 -15.83 5.40
C ASN A 112 6.60 -14.83 4.49
N ILE A 113 7.21 -13.81 5.08
CA ILE A 113 7.81 -12.71 4.31
C ILE A 113 8.91 -13.21 3.36
N ASP A 114 9.67 -14.23 3.76
CA ASP A 114 10.72 -14.82 2.93
C ASP A 114 10.13 -15.56 1.74
N ASP A 115 9.09 -16.36 1.96
CA ASP A 115 8.37 -17.06 0.90
C ASP A 115 7.75 -16.07 -0.10
N ALA A 116 7.20 -14.96 0.41
CA ALA A 116 6.67 -13.89 -0.42
C ALA A 116 7.75 -13.24 -1.30
N LEU A 117 8.94 -12.99 -0.75
CA LEU A 117 10.05 -12.36 -1.47
C LEU A 117 10.64 -13.24 -2.58
N GLU A 118 10.54 -14.56 -2.47
CA GLU A 118 10.98 -15.53 -3.49
C GLU A 118 9.99 -15.66 -4.66
N ARG A 119 8.77 -15.16 -4.51
CA ARG A 119 7.74 -15.23 -5.55
C ARG A 119 8.11 -14.41 -6.78
N LYS A 120 8.04 -15.05 -7.97
CA LYS A 120 8.28 -14.39 -9.26
C LYS A 120 7.12 -13.50 -9.71
N ASP A 121 5.92 -13.82 -9.24
CA ASP A 121 4.68 -13.09 -9.52
C ASP A 121 4.41 -11.94 -8.53
N LEU A 122 5.23 -11.76 -7.48
CA LEU A 122 5.16 -10.59 -6.62
C LEU A 122 5.55 -9.32 -7.40
N THR A 123 4.76 -8.25 -7.27
CA THR A 123 5.09 -6.97 -7.91
C THR A 123 6.38 -6.38 -7.34
N ASN A 124 7.16 -5.68 -8.18
CA ASN A 124 8.42 -5.09 -7.74
C ASN A 124 8.24 -4.08 -6.60
N MET A 125 7.16 -3.29 -6.64
CA MET A 125 6.84 -2.34 -5.57
C MET A 125 6.63 -3.07 -4.25
N SER A 126 5.76 -4.08 -4.21
CA SER A 126 5.52 -4.86 -3.00
C SER A 126 6.78 -5.57 -2.52
N LYS A 127 7.61 -6.07 -3.43
CA LYS A 127 8.90 -6.70 -3.10
C LYS A 127 9.84 -5.74 -2.38
N GLU A 128 10.01 -4.52 -2.86
CA GLU A 128 10.87 -3.53 -2.23
C GLU A 128 10.32 -3.05 -0.88
N ILE A 129 9.01 -2.89 -0.77
CA ILE A 129 8.34 -2.55 0.50
C ILE A 129 8.59 -3.67 1.53
N LEU A 130 8.36 -4.93 1.16
CA LEU A 130 8.53 -6.05 2.07
C LEU A 130 9.99 -6.28 2.47
N LYS A 131 10.95 -6.08 1.57
CA LYS A 131 12.39 -6.09 1.93
C LYS A 131 12.72 -5.03 2.98
N ALA A 132 12.19 -3.82 2.82
CA ALA A 132 12.40 -2.75 3.78
C ALA A 132 11.72 -3.07 5.12
N TYR A 133 10.51 -3.62 5.09
CA TYR A 133 9.77 -4.03 6.28
C TYR A 133 10.50 -5.13 7.06
N LYS A 134 10.95 -6.20 6.37
CA LYS A 134 11.76 -7.28 6.96
C LYS A 134 13.02 -6.78 7.65
N ASN A 135 13.69 -5.80 7.06
CA ASN A 135 14.92 -5.24 7.60
C ASN A 135 14.72 -4.20 8.72
N ASN A 136 13.49 -4.04 9.23
CA ASN A 136 13.13 -3.05 10.26
C ASN A 136 13.72 -1.65 9.96
N LYS A 137 13.76 -1.27 8.67
CA LYS A 137 14.24 0.06 8.33
C LYS A 137 13.27 1.09 8.88
N ASN A 138 13.76 1.86 9.82
CA ASN A 138 13.02 2.89 10.53
C ASN A 138 13.33 4.26 9.92
N GLY A 139 12.31 5.03 9.45
CA GLY A 139 12.39 6.43 8.97
C GLY A 139 12.21 6.61 7.46
N LEU A 140 12.05 7.85 7.02
CA LEU A 140 12.01 8.19 5.61
C LEU A 140 13.44 8.29 5.06
N THR A 141 13.97 7.21 4.47
CA THR A 141 15.18 7.29 3.66
C THR A 141 14.83 7.23 2.18
N LYS A 142 15.53 8.02 1.37
CA LYS A 142 15.44 7.92 -0.07
C LYS A 142 15.88 6.52 -0.50
N SER A 143 15.02 5.83 -1.23
CA SER A 143 15.37 4.56 -1.86
C SER A 143 15.97 4.82 -3.24
N ASP A 144 17.02 4.07 -3.59
CA ASP A 144 17.57 4.05 -4.95
C ASP A 144 16.75 3.17 -5.90
N TYR A 145 15.62 2.63 -5.43
CA TYR A 145 14.71 1.88 -6.27
C TYR A 145 14.12 2.77 -7.37
N LEU A 146 14.45 2.43 -8.59
CA LEU A 146 13.85 3.00 -9.80
C LEU A 146 12.89 1.96 -10.36
N ALA A 147 11.59 2.21 -10.30
CA ALA A 147 10.65 1.35 -11.00
C ALA A 147 10.92 1.41 -12.50
N LYS A 148 11.09 0.24 -13.11
CA LYS A 148 11.26 0.10 -14.57
C LYS A 148 9.95 0.37 -15.30
N ASN A 149 9.46 1.60 -15.24
CA ASN A 149 8.45 2.07 -16.17
C ASN A 149 9.11 3.01 -17.17
N ARG A 150 8.78 2.83 -18.40
CA ARG A 150 9.48 3.29 -19.60
C ARG A 150 9.76 4.80 -19.69
N THR A 151 9.28 5.65 -18.79
CA THR A 151 9.41 7.11 -18.90
C THR A 151 9.51 7.89 -17.58
N GLU A 152 9.37 7.29 -16.37
CA GLU A 152 9.31 8.07 -15.14
C GLU A 152 10.25 7.57 -14.04
N LYS A 153 10.93 8.53 -13.39
CA LYS A 153 11.69 8.27 -12.17
C LYS A 153 10.71 8.20 -10.99
N ILE A 154 10.68 7.07 -10.32
CA ILE A 154 9.90 6.88 -9.10
C ILE A 154 10.83 7.06 -7.91
N MET A 155 10.43 7.92 -6.97
CA MET A 155 11.15 8.15 -5.74
C MET A 155 10.39 7.48 -4.59
N LEU A 156 11.00 6.49 -3.95
CA LEU A 156 10.46 5.82 -2.77
C LEU A 156 11.14 6.36 -1.52
N PHE A 157 10.34 6.81 -0.55
CA PHE A 157 10.81 7.18 0.78
C PHE A 157 10.33 6.14 1.79
N LEU A 158 11.25 5.63 2.59
CA LEU A 158 10.95 4.69 3.68
C LEU A 158 10.91 5.44 5.01
N VAL A 159 9.85 5.24 5.79
CA VAL A 159 9.62 5.91 7.08
C VAL A 159 10.38 5.18 8.20
N TYR A 160 11.22 5.89 8.94
CA TYR A 160 11.80 5.43 10.20
C TYR A 160 10.80 5.57 11.35
N LYS A 161 10.74 4.58 12.21
CA LYS A 161 10.04 4.71 13.48
C LYS A 161 10.62 5.90 14.26
N SER A 162 9.77 6.83 14.66
CA SER A 162 10.20 7.95 15.50
C SER A 162 10.94 7.41 16.73
N ILE A 163 12.12 7.94 17.00
CA ILE A 163 12.77 7.82 18.29
C ILE A 163 11.75 8.27 19.34
N ASP A 164 11.53 7.47 20.38
CA ASP A 164 10.71 7.87 21.52
C ASP A 164 11.16 9.27 21.98
N LEU A 165 10.36 10.27 21.63
CA LEU A 165 10.56 11.60 22.22
C LEU A 165 10.35 11.44 23.72
N PRO A 166 11.27 11.91 24.56
CA PRO A 166 11.05 11.89 25.98
C PRO A 166 9.73 12.61 26.27
N LYS A 167 8.85 11.95 27.03
CA LYS A 167 7.61 12.55 27.49
C LYS A 167 7.98 13.85 28.21
N PHE A 168 7.72 14.98 27.58
CA PHE A 168 7.73 16.24 28.30
C PHE A 168 6.59 16.13 29.31
N ILE A 169 6.96 15.96 30.57
CA ILE A 169 6.06 16.12 31.71
C ILE A 169 5.78 17.62 31.80
N CYS A 170 4.55 18.02 31.48
CA CYS A 170 4.02 19.33 31.87
C CYS A 170 3.65 19.31 33.34
#